data_7dd69260e436a037bb9408cc31cf9d2c
#
_entry.id   7dd69260e436a037bb9408cc31cf9d2c
#
_cell.length_a   1.000
_cell.length_b   1.000
_cell.length_c   1.000
_cell.angle_alpha   90.00
_cell.angle_beta   90.00
_cell.angle_gamma   90.00
#
_symmetry.space_group_name_H-M   'P 1'
#
loop_
_entity.id
_entity.type
_entity.pdbx_description
1 polymer ?
#
loop_
_entity_poly.entity_id
_entity_poly.type
_entity_poly.pdbx_seq_one_letter_code
_entity_poly.pdbx_strand_id
1 'polypeptide(L)'
;MMNQLDRPVKGEPIAVMHTSLGDISIRLFPDKTPKTFENFTTHAKNGYYDGLKFHRVIKDFMIQGGDPKGTGTGGESIWGREFEDEPDIELRNYCGALSMANAGPNTNGSQFFIVQASSAPADMLAQMKGMTAEQGFPAEVTAAYERVGGTPWLDFRHTVFGQVYDGMEVVNAIAAVPVGRNDMPREDVTITSIDILAYEG
;
A
#
# COMPACT_ATOMS: atom_id res chain seq x y z
N MET A 1 -4.27 -17.53 -13.28
CA MET A 1 -3.75 -16.15 -13.20
C MET A 1 -4.12 -15.59 -11.83
N MET A 2 -3.18 -15.12 -11.06
CA MET A 2 -3.42 -14.56 -9.73
C MET A 2 -4.19 -13.24 -9.88
N ASN A 3 -5.35 -13.12 -9.22
CA ASN A 3 -6.04 -11.82 -9.17
C ASN A 3 -5.61 -11.13 -7.87
N GLN A 4 -5.11 -9.89 -7.97
CA GLN A 4 -4.68 -9.08 -6.82
C GLN A 4 -5.78 -8.97 -5.74
N LEU A 5 -7.03 -8.88 -6.16
CA LEU A 5 -8.19 -8.67 -5.29
C LEU A 5 -8.74 -9.94 -4.64
N ASP A 6 -8.18 -11.12 -4.98
CA ASP A 6 -8.59 -12.37 -4.34
C ASP A 6 -8.00 -12.47 -2.93
N ARG A 7 -8.69 -13.18 -2.06
CA ARG A 7 -8.14 -13.54 -0.74
C ARG A 7 -6.90 -14.42 -0.90
N PRO A 8 -5.94 -14.37 0.04
CA PRO A 8 -4.79 -15.27 0.00
C PRO A 8 -5.24 -16.72 0.05
N VAL A 9 -4.43 -17.61 -0.53
CA VAL A 9 -4.61 -19.06 -0.39
C VAL A 9 -3.64 -19.61 0.66
N LYS A 10 -3.95 -20.78 1.21
CA LYS A 10 -3.15 -21.41 2.25
C LYS A 10 -1.67 -21.49 1.86
N GLY A 11 -0.80 -21.00 2.76
CA GLY A 11 0.65 -20.97 2.59
C GLY A 11 1.19 -19.69 1.93
N GLU A 12 0.34 -18.82 1.35
CA GLU A 12 0.79 -17.53 0.85
C GLU A 12 1.24 -16.61 2.00
N PRO A 13 2.27 -15.78 1.80
CA PRO A 13 2.73 -14.83 2.80
C PRO A 13 1.72 -13.70 3.00
N ILE A 14 1.44 -13.41 4.25
CA ILE A 14 0.61 -12.29 4.68
C ILE A 14 1.33 -11.44 5.71
N ALA A 15 0.93 -10.18 5.82
CA ALA A 15 1.26 -9.32 6.95
C ALA A 15 0.00 -9.02 7.75
N VAL A 16 0.08 -9.09 9.07
CA VAL A 16 -0.94 -8.56 9.98
C VAL A 16 -0.33 -7.33 10.66
N MET A 17 -0.81 -6.16 10.27
CA MET A 17 -0.38 -4.89 10.82
C MET A 17 -1.31 -4.53 11.98
N HIS A 18 -0.78 -4.60 13.19
CA HIS A 18 -1.47 -4.19 14.41
C HIS A 18 -1.34 -2.68 14.58
N THR A 19 -2.44 -1.98 14.68
CA THR A 19 -2.44 -0.52 14.88
C THR A 19 -3.19 -0.13 16.14
N SER A 20 -3.02 1.11 16.58
CA SER A 20 -3.79 1.66 17.70
C SER A 20 -5.31 1.72 17.47
N LEU A 21 -5.77 1.52 16.23
CA LEU A 21 -7.20 1.51 15.86
C LEU A 21 -7.71 0.13 15.41
N GLY A 22 -6.87 -0.90 15.40
CA GLY A 22 -7.22 -2.26 15.02
C GLY A 22 -6.23 -2.89 14.05
N ASP A 23 -6.54 -4.08 13.59
CA ASP A 23 -5.67 -4.89 12.75
C ASP A 23 -6.01 -4.74 11.26
N ILE A 24 -4.97 -4.76 10.43
CA ILE A 24 -5.08 -4.73 8.97
C ILE A 24 -4.36 -5.95 8.43
N SER A 25 -5.08 -6.85 7.77
CA SER A 25 -4.52 -8.07 7.18
C SER A 25 -4.26 -7.89 5.69
N ILE A 26 -3.03 -8.16 5.26
CA ILE A 26 -2.52 -7.81 3.94
C ILE A 26 -1.92 -9.05 3.28
N ARG A 27 -2.38 -9.41 2.09
CA ARG A 27 -1.74 -10.38 1.21
C ARG A 27 -0.50 -9.75 0.59
N LEU A 28 0.63 -10.47 0.53
CA LEU A 28 1.89 -9.98 -0.03
C LEU A 28 2.22 -10.72 -1.34
N PHE A 29 2.99 -10.07 -2.22
CA PHE A 29 3.29 -10.55 -3.58
C PHE A 29 4.80 -10.77 -3.83
N PRO A 30 5.46 -11.73 -3.15
CA PRO A 30 6.91 -11.92 -3.25
C PRO A 30 7.41 -12.24 -4.66
N ASP A 31 6.63 -12.98 -5.45
CA ASP A 31 7.02 -13.38 -6.81
C ASP A 31 7.01 -12.21 -7.80
N LYS A 32 6.25 -11.15 -7.51
CA LYS A 32 6.10 -9.97 -8.34
C LYS A 32 7.02 -8.83 -7.93
N THR A 33 7.29 -8.71 -6.62
CA THR A 33 8.04 -7.62 -6.03
C THR A 33 9.04 -8.13 -4.99
N PRO A 34 10.01 -8.98 -5.39
CA PRO A 34 10.88 -9.71 -4.46
C PRO A 34 11.71 -8.80 -3.55
N LYS A 35 12.26 -7.70 -4.07
CA LYS A 35 13.07 -6.75 -3.26
C LYS A 35 12.22 -5.98 -2.28
N THR A 36 11.09 -5.46 -2.72
CA THR A 36 10.15 -4.74 -1.87
C THR A 36 9.61 -5.65 -0.77
N PHE A 37 9.27 -6.89 -1.13
CA PHE A 37 8.87 -7.91 -0.16
C PHE A 37 9.97 -8.19 0.87
N GLU A 38 11.22 -8.42 0.44
CA GLU A 38 12.35 -8.66 1.33
C GLU A 38 12.58 -7.46 2.26
N ASN A 39 12.58 -6.24 1.72
CA ASN A 39 12.75 -5.01 2.47
C ASN A 39 11.68 -4.86 3.56
N PHE A 40 10.41 -4.90 3.16
CA PHE A 40 9.29 -4.71 4.08
C PHE A 40 9.25 -5.80 5.16
N THR A 41 9.35 -7.07 4.78
CA THR A 41 9.24 -8.19 5.72
C THR A 41 10.44 -8.29 6.67
N THR A 42 11.63 -7.92 6.23
CA THR A 42 12.83 -7.85 7.09
C THR A 42 12.70 -6.72 8.10
N HIS A 43 12.27 -5.53 7.68
CA HIS A 43 11.97 -4.42 8.59
C HIS A 43 10.90 -4.80 9.61
N ALA A 44 9.80 -5.42 9.18
CA ALA A 44 8.72 -5.86 10.06
C ALA A 44 9.22 -6.86 11.11
N LYS A 45 9.93 -7.91 10.71
CA LYS A 45 10.49 -8.94 11.60
C LYS A 45 11.50 -8.38 12.60
N ASN A 46 12.21 -7.30 12.25
CA ASN A 46 13.16 -6.63 13.12
C ASN A 46 12.52 -5.58 14.04
N GLY A 47 11.19 -5.43 14.02
CA GLY A 47 10.48 -4.42 14.80
C GLY A 47 10.74 -2.97 14.36
N TYR A 48 11.22 -2.77 13.12
CA TYR A 48 11.54 -1.43 12.62
C TYR A 48 10.32 -0.52 12.56
N TYR A 49 9.14 -1.10 12.28
CA TYR A 49 7.89 -0.35 12.20
C TYR A 49 7.17 -0.17 13.54
N ASP A 50 7.64 -0.82 14.62
CA ASP A 50 6.99 -0.79 15.93
C ASP A 50 7.02 0.63 16.52
N GLY A 51 5.86 1.12 16.88
CA GLY A 51 5.66 2.47 17.40
C GLY A 51 5.68 3.59 16.37
N LEU A 52 5.92 3.29 15.08
CA LEU A 52 5.87 4.31 14.02
C LEU A 52 4.43 4.75 13.77
N LYS A 53 4.27 6.02 13.42
CA LYS A 53 2.95 6.60 13.15
C LYS A 53 2.64 6.70 11.67
N PHE A 54 1.37 6.74 11.35
CA PHE A 54 0.89 7.24 10.07
C PHE A 54 1.05 8.77 10.06
N HIS A 55 2.13 9.23 9.45
CA HIS A 55 2.51 10.66 9.50
C HIS A 55 1.79 11.54 8.47
N ARG A 56 1.13 10.91 7.46
CA ARG A 56 0.33 11.61 6.46
C ARG A 56 -0.91 10.80 6.14
N VAL A 57 -2.06 11.42 6.33
CA VAL A 57 -3.37 10.79 6.14
C VAL A 57 -4.26 11.74 5.33
N ILE A 58 -4.72 11.28 4.18
CA ILE A 58 -5.63 12.03 3.32
C ILE A 58 -6.84 11.17 3.02
N LYS A 59 -8.00 11.59 3.54
CA LYS A 59 -9.28 10.93 3.29
C LYS A 59 -9.58 10.89 1.79
N ASP A 60 -10.17 9.79 1.35
CA ASP A 60 -10.48 9.49 -0.06
C ASP A 60 -9.23 9.42 -0.95
N PHE A 61 -8.05 9.20 -0.34
CA PHE A 61 -6.79 8.98 -1.05
C PHE A 61 -5.99 7.83 -0.41
N MET A 62 -5.21 8.09 0.65
CA MET A 62 -4.32 7.08 1.24
C MET A 62 -3.94 7.39 2.69
N ILE A 63 -3.42 6.39 3.39
CA ILE A 63 -2.73 6.54 4.68
C ILE A 63 -1.27 6.13 4.51
N GLN A 64 -0.32 6.96 4.96
CA GLN A 64 1.13 6.78 4.75
C GLN A 64 1.87 6.70 6.07
N GLY A 65 2.77 5.72 6.18
CA GLY A 65 3.60 5.47 7.34
C GLY A 65 4.98 4.92 6.97
N GLY A 66 5.67 4.33 7.96
CA GLY A 66 6.96 3.69 7.75
C GLY A 66 8.17 4.63 7.79
N ASP A 67 8.00 5.87 8.27
CA ASP A 67 9.08 6.82 8.51
C ASP A 67 9.43 6.87 10.01
N PRO A 68 10.64 6.44 10.42
CA PRO A 68 11.08 6.53 11.82
C PRO A 68 11.09 7.95 12.39
N LYS A 69 11.27 8.96 11.54
CA LYS A 69 11.22 10.37 11.95
C LYS A 69 9.78 10.89 12.07
N GLY A 70 8.80 10.22 11.46
CA GLY A 70 7.40 10.64 11.44
C GLY A 70 7.18 11.99 10.76
N THR A 71 8.03 12.39 9.84
CA THR A 71 8.02 13.69 9.13
C THR A 71 7.78 13.56 7.63
N GLY A 72 7.89 12.35 7.09
CA GLY A 72 7.84 12.05 5.67
C GLY A 72 9.20 12.18 4.96
N THR A 73 10.27 12.50 5.70
CA THR A 73 11.61 12.74 5.12
C THR A 73 12.65 11.69 5.54
N GLY A 74 12.24 10.68 6.31
CA GLY A 74 13.12 9.64 6.82
C GLY A 74 12.80 8.26 6.24
N GLY A 75 13.49 7.28 6.79
CA GLY A 75 13.33 5.88 6.41
C GLY A 75 14.28 5.44 5.30
N GLU A 76 15.00 4.38 5.57
CA GLU A 76 15.95 3.77 4.65
C GLU A 76 15.60 2.29 4.43
N SER A 77 16.08 1.73 3.33
CA SER A 77 15.92 0.30 3.07
C SER A 77 16.84 -0.53 3.97
N ILE A 78 16.61 -1.84 4.00
CA ILE A 78 17.48 -2.80 4.71
C ILE A 78 18.93 -2.81 4.19
N TRP A 79 19.15 -2.27 3.00
CA TRP A 79 20.49 -2.14 2.39
C TRP A 79 21.18 -0.80 2.66
N GLY A 80 20.54 0.11 3.46
CA GLY A 80 21.08 1.42 3.80
C GLY A 80 21.19 2.38 2.59
N ARG A 81 20.46 2.12 1.52
CA ARG A 81 20.39 2.93 0.29
C ARG A 81 19.02 2.78 -0.36
N GLU A 82 18.68 3.72 -1.21
CA GLU A 82 17.48 3.62 -2.07
C GLU A 82 17.56 2.39 -2.98
N PHE A 83 16.40 1.83 -3.33
CA PHE A 83 16.31 0.72 -4.26
C PHE A 83 15.25 0.98 -5.34
N GLU A 84 15.37 0.23 -6.42
CA GLU A 84 14.57 0.39 -7.62
C GLU A 84 13.08 0.04 -7.43
N ASP A 85 12.24 0.65 -8.26
CA ASP A 85 10.83 0.28 -8.38
C ASP A 85 10.69 -1.10 -9.03
N GLU A 86 9.65 -1.83 -8.62
CA GLU A 86 9.28 -3.13 -9.18
C GLU A 86 7.86 -3.07 -9.75
N PRO A 87 7.63 -2.33 -10.86
CA PRO A 87 6.31 -2.24 -11.46
C PRO A 87 5.92 -3.57 -12.11
N ASP A 88 4.70 -4.05 -11.81
CA ASP A 88 4.13 -5.23 -12.43
C ASP A 88 2.79 -4.88 -13.09
N ILE A 89 2.55 -5.40 -14.31
CA ILE A 89 1.34 -5.10 -15.07
C ILE A 89 0.06 -5.70 -14.45
N GLU A 90 0.18 -6.69 -13.60
CA GLU A 90 -0.95 -7.32 -12.89
C GLU A 90 -1.27 -6.65 -11.56
N LEU A 91 -0.39 -5.77 -11.06
CA LEU A 91 -0.54 -5.08 -9.77
C LEU A 91 -0.89 -3.61 -9.97
N ARG A 92 -1.92 -3.16 -9.27
CA ARG A 92 -2.52 -1.83 -9.41
C ARG A 92 -2.76 -1.18 -8.06
N ASN A 93 -2.81 0.14 -8.05
CA ASN A 93 -3.17 0.93 -6.89
C ASN A 93 -4.70 0.94 -6.67
N TYR A 94 -5.32 -0.25 -6.60
CA TYR A 94 -6.72 -0.40 -6.20
C TYR A 94 -6.92 0.02 -4.75
N CYS A 95 -8.16 0.29 -4.35
CA CYS A 95 -8.47 0.48 -2.93
C CYS A 95 -7.97 -0.72 -2.12
N GLY A 96 -7.24 -0.46 -1.02
CA GLY A 96 -6.58 -1.46 -0.20
C GLY A 96 -5.18 -1.89 -0.69
N ALA A 97 -4.68 -1.38 -1.81
CA ALA A 97 -3.31 -1.67 -2.24
C ALA A 97 -2.28 -1.13 -1.23
N LEU A 98 -1.30 -1.96 -0.88
CA LEU A 98 -0.12 -1.57 -0.13
C LEU A 98 1.01 -1.27 -1.12
N SER A 99 1.49 -0.04 -1.12
CA SER A 99 2.44 0.47 -2.11
C SER A 99 3.61 1.21 -1.47
N MET A 100 4.78 1.20 -2.11
CA MET A 100 5.94 1.96 -1.66
C MET A 100 5.76 3.45 -1.90
N ALA A 101 5.99 4.25 -0.87
CA ALA A 101 6.18 5.68 -1.02
C ALA A 101 7.63 5.94 -1.51
N ASN A 102 7.77 6.88 -2.44
CA ASN A 102 9.06 7.28 -2.99
C ASN A 102 9.11 8.80 -3.26
N ALA A 103 10.29 9.34 -3.49
CA ALA A 103 10.53 10.74 -3.84
C ALA A 103 10.80 10.93 -5.35
N GLY A 104 10.46 9.96 -6.14
CA GLY A 104 10.68 9.86 -7.58
C GLY A 104 11.09 8.44 -7.96
N PRO A 105 11.34 8.15 -9.24
CA PRO A 105 11.69 6.81 -9.69
C PRO A 105 12.91 6.23 -8.96
N ASN A 106 12.79 4.97 -8.51
CA ASN A 106 13.89 4.21 -7.90
C ASN A 106 14.45 4.81 -6.59
N THR A 107 13.60 5.48 -5.79
CA THR A 107 14.00 6.07 -4.50
C THR A 107 13.26 5.43 -3.33
N ASN A 108 13.01 4.13 -3.39
CA ASN A 108 12.33 3.40 -2.34
C ASN A 108 13.21 3.25 -1.09
N GLY A 109 12.63 3.47 0.07
CA GLY A 109 13.24 3.28 1.39
C GLY A 109 12.40 2.33 2.26
N SER A 110 11.88 2.83 3.39
CA SER A 110 11.00 2.08 4.27
C SER A 110 9.55 2.58 4.27
N GLN A 111 9.26 3.75 3.70
CA GLN A 111 7.92 4.32 3.73
C GLN A 111 6.99 3.61 2.76
N PHE A 112 5.75 3.43 3.20
CA PHE A 112 4.68 2.83 2.41
C PHE A 112 3.37 3.59 2.61
N PHE A 113 2.40 3.33 1.74
CA PHE A 113 1.03 3.80 1.92
C PHE A 113 0.02 2.71 1.60
N ILE A 114 -1.16 2.82 2.19
CA ILE A 114 -2.32 2.00 1.85
C ILE A 114 -3.34 2.89 1.17
N VAL A 115 -3.75 2.51 -0.04
CA VAL A 115 -4.76 3.24 -0.82
C VAL A 115 -6.12 3.12 -0.14
N GLN A 116 -6.77 4.26 0.14
CA GLN A 116 -8.07 4.29 0.81
C GLN A 116 -9.20 4.80 -0.11
N ALA A 117 -8.85 5.39 -1.27
CA ALA A 117 -9.82 5.91 -2.23
C ALA A 117 -10.84 4.85 -2.66
N SER A 118 -12.08 4.98 -2.21
CA SER A 118 -13.18 4.05 -2.52
C SER A 118 -13.78 4.23 -3.91
N SER A 119 -13.35 5.27 -4.65
CA SER A 119 -13.72 5.52 -6.04
C SER A 119 -12.52 6.05 -6.82
N ALA A 120 -12.40 5.67 -8.09
CA ALA A 120 -11.46 6.28 -9.01
C ALA A 120 -12.09 7.51 -9.70
N PRO A 121 -11.30 8.54 -10.10
CA PRO A 121 -11.83 9.71 -10.77
C PRO A 121 -12.55 9.36 -12.10
N ALA A 122 -13.73 9.92 -12.32
CA ALA A 122 -14.56 9.58 -13.46
C ALA A 122 -13.93 9.94 -14.83
N ASP A 123 -13.17 11.02 -14.88
CA ASP A 123 -12.42 11.45 -16.06
C ASP A 123 -11.28 10.47 -16.38
N MET A 124 -10.59 9.95 -15.38
CA MET A 124 -9.57 8.90 -15.57
C MET A 124 -10.18 7.59 -16.03
N LEU A 125 -11.30 7.16 -15.43
CA LEU A 125 -12.02 5.97 -15.88
C LEU A 125 -12.47 6.09 -17.35
N ALA A 126 -12.92 7.28 -17.75
CA ALA A 126 -13.30 7.54 -19.14
C ALA A 126 -12.07 7.45 -20.09
N GLN A 127 -10.92 7.97 -19.68
CA GLN A 127 -9.67 7.85 -20.43
C GLN A 127 -9.22 6.38 -20.54
N MET A 128 -9.23 5.63 -19.41
CA MET A 128 -8.82 4.23 -19.38
C MET A 128 -9.70 3.35 -20.29
N LYS A 129 -11.00 3.64 -20.42
CA LYS A 129 -11.90 2.94 -21.37
C LYS A 129 -11.49 3.10 -22.84
N GLY A 130 -10.78 4.15 -23.17
CA GLY A 130 -10.22 4.38 -24.50
C GLY A 130 -8.83 3.78 -24.72
N MET A 131 -8.21 3.21 -23.69
CA MET A 131 -6.88 2.63 -23.75
C MET A 131 -6.93 1.12 -24.03
N THR A 132 -5.82 0.57 -24.52
CA THR A 132 -5.68 -0.85 -24.85
C THR A 132 -4.87 -1.59 -23.80
N ALA A 133 -4.92 -2.93 -23.86
CA ALA A 133 -4.05 -3.78 -23.04
C ALA A 133 -2.55 -3.50 -23.27
N GLU A 134 -2.16 -3.17 -24.51
CA GLU A 134 -0.77 -2.80 -24.85
C GLU A 134 -0.34 -1.49 -24.19
N GLN A 135 -1.29 -0.60 -23.92
CA GLN A 135 -1.07 0.64 -23.17
C GLN A 135 -1.11 0.43 -21.63
N GLY A 136 -1.26 -0.83 -21.20
CA GLY A 136 -1.28 -1.21 -19.79
C GLY A 136 -2.63 -1.13 -19.10
N PHE A 137 -3.73 -0.80 -19.83
CA PHE A 137 -5.06 -0.67 -19.24
C PHE A 137 -6.10 -1.55 -19.95
N PRO A 138 -6.01 -2.88 -19.85
CA PRO A 138 -7.04 -3.77 -20.38
C PRO A 138 -8.40 -3.51 -19.69
N ALA A 139 -9.48 -3.90 -20.34
CA ALA A 139 -10.85 -3.60 -19.88
C ALA A 139 -11.14 -4.11 -18.46
N GLU A 140 -10.57 -5.25 -18.07
CA GLU A 140 -10.70 -5.82 -16.73
C GLU A 140 -10.09 -4.93 -15.64
N VAL A 141 -8.99 -4.23 -15.92
CA VAL A 141 -8.37 -3.27 -14.99
C VAL A 141 -9.29 -2.08 -14.77
N THR A 142 -9.85 -1.52 -15.85
CA THR A 142 -10.81 -0.41 -15.76
C THR A 142 -12.06 -0.83 -14.98
N ALA A 143 -12.62 -2.02 -15.27
CA ALA A 143 -13.78 -2.56 -14.57
C ALA A 143 -13.48 -2.81 -13.07
N ALA A 144 -12.24 -3.22 -12.72
CA ALA A 144 -11.84 -3.37 -11.34
C ALA A 144 -11.81 -2.00 -10.61
N TYR A 145 -11.22 -0.96 -11.21
CA TYR A 145 -11.24 0.40 -10.65
C TYR A 145 -12.66 0.96 -10.48
N GLU A 146 -13.57 0.69 -11.42
CA GLU A 146 -14.99 1.06 -11.28
C GLU A 146 -15.67 0.36 -10.10
N ARG A 147 -15.31 -0.89 -9.84
CA ARG A 147 -15.91 -1.69 -8.77
C ARG A 147 -15.36 -1.37 -7.39
N VAL A 148 -14.02 -1.24 -7.25
CA VAL A 148 -13.37 -1.16 -5.95
C VAL A 148 -12.75 0.20 -5.64
N GLY A 149 -12.64 1.09 -6.62
CA GLY A 149 -11.94 2.35 -6.46
C GLY A 149 -10.41 2.23 -6.54
N GLY A 150 -9.73 3.28 -6.13
CA GLY A 150 -8.27 3.34 -6.11
C GLY A 150 -7.71 4.57 -6.81
N THR A 151 -6.40 4.54 -7.05
CA THR A 151 -5.60 5.68 -7.51
C THR A 151 -4.83 5.34 -8.79
N PRO A 152 -5.50 5.19 -9.95
CA PRO A 152 -4.87 4.71 -11.19
C PRO A 152 -3.70 5.57 -11.69
N TRP A 153 -3.64 6.85 -11.30
CA TRP A 153 -2.52 7.75 -11.63
C TRP A 153 -1.20 7.39 -10.94
N LEU A 154 -1.23 6.51 -9.93
CA LEU A 154 -0.04 6.01 -9.21
C LEU A 154 0.48 4.69 -9.80
N ASP A 155 -0.26 4.05 -10.72
CA ASP A 155 0.16 2.81 -11.36
C ASP A 155 1.50 3.00 -12.08
N PHE A 156 2.38 2.02 -11.94
CA PHE A 156 3.74 2.00 -12.50
C PHE A 156 4.70 3.07 -11.95
N ARG A 157 4.26 3.90 -11.00
CA ARG A 157 5.06 4.93 -10.33
C ARG A 157 5.44 4.54 -8.90
N HIS A 158 4.60 3.72 -8.31
CA HIS A 158 4.78 3.20 -6.95
C HIS A 158 4.62 1.69 -6.99
N THR A 159 5.60 0.97 -6.46
CA THR A 159 5.56 -0.50 -6.40
C THR A 159 4.41 -0.95 -5.51
N VAL A 160 3.42 -1.63 -6.09
CA VAL A 160 2.36 -2.31 -5.36
C VAL A 160 2.88 -3.67 -4.95
N PHE A 161 2.97 -3.96 -3.64
CA PHE A 161 3.55 -5.21 -3.13
C PHE A 161 2.63 -6.00 -2.19
N GLY A 162 1.44 -5.47 -1.93
CA GLY A 162 0.41 -6.14 -1.13
C GLY A 162 -0.99 -5.60 -1.40
N GLN A 163 -1.99 -6.31 -0.84
CA GLN A 163 -3.41 -5.95 -0.91
C GLN A 163 -4.08 -6.28 0.42
N VAL A 164 -4.76 -5.31 1.01
CA VAL A 164 -5.61 -5.53 2.17
C VAL A 164 -6.76 -6.46 1.76
N TYR A 165 -6.93 -7.56 2.48
CA TYR A 165 -8.02 -8.51 2.27
C TYR A 165 -8.98 -8.56 3.47
N ASP A 166 -8.56 -8.00 4.63
CA ASP A 166 -9.37 -7.86 5.84
C ASP A 166 -8.90 -6.63 6.63
N GLY A 167 -9.80 -5.91 7.33
CA GLY A 167 -9.45 -4.71 8.09
C GLY A 167 -9.52 -3.39 7.30
N MET A 168 -10.20 -3.33 6.13
CA MET A 168 -10.41 -2.05 5.43
C MET A 168 -11.21 -1.04 6.26
N GLU A 169 -12.04 -1.48 7.20
CA GLU A 169 -12.71 -0.60 8.15
C GLU A 169 -11.73 0.12 9.08
N VAL A 170 -10.60 -0.52 9.43
CA VAL A 170 -9.51 0.10 10.19
C VAL A 170 -8.78 1.14 9.33
N VAL A 171 -8.48 0.81 8.08
CA VAL A 171 -7.89 1.77 7.11
C VAL A 171 -8.81 3.00 6.98
N ASN A 172 -10.11 2.79 6.86
CA ASN A 172 -11.11 3.87 6.79
C ASN A 172 -11.18 4.68 8.09
N ALA A 173 -11.09 4.04 9.25
CA ALA A 173 -11.05 4.73 10.55
C ALA A 173 -9.80 5.61 10.67
N ILE A 174 -8.63 5.11 10.25
CA ILE A 174 -7.40 5.91 10.21
C ILE A 174 -7.55 7.09 9.25
N ALA A 175 -8.10 6.87 8.06
CA ALA A 175 -8.31 7.94 7.06
C ALA A 175 -9.30 9.02 7.50
N ALA A 176 -10.15 8.73 8.49
CA ALA A 176 -11.16 9.63 9.02
C ALA A 176 -10.71 10.46 10.23
N VAL A 177 -9.51 10.23 10.77
CA VAL A 177 -9.02 10.99 11.94
C VAL A 177 -8.83 12.47 11.60
N PRO A 178 -9.03 13.39 12.57
CA PRO A 178 -8.72 14.80 12.36
C PRO A 178 -7.24 15.02 12.06
N VAL A 179 -6.95 15.72 10.98
CA VAL A 179 -5.59 16.07 10.59
C VAL A 179 -5.28 17.54 10.84
N GLY A 180 -4.00 17.85 10.93
CA GLY A 180 -3.47 19.18 11.07
C GLY A 180 -2.67 19.60 9.84
N ARG A 181 -1.60 20.37 10.07
CA ARG A 181 -0.68 20.79 9.02
C ARG A 181 0.00 19.59 8.35
N ASN A 182 0.15 19.63 7.04
CA ASN A 182 0.76 18.58 6.22
C ASN A 182 0.01 17.23 6.29
N ASP A 183 -1.30 17.25 6.50
CA ASP A 183 -2.15 16.06 6.59
C ASP A 183 -1.72 15.07 7.70
N MET A 184 -1.02 15.56 8.71
CA MET A 184 -0.59 14.78 9.86
C MET A 184 -1.76 14.63 10.85
N PRO A 185 -2.08 13.43 11.32
CA PRO A 185 -3.07 13.23 12.37
C PRO A 185 -2.79 14.11 13.60
N ARG A 186 -3.83 14.71 14.18
CA ARG A 186 -3.72 15.54 15.40
C ARG A 186 -3.41 14.70 16.63
N GLU A 187 -3.89 13.47 16.65
CA GLU A 187 -3.55 12.43 17.62
C GLU A 187 -2.86 11.31 16.88
N ASP A 188 -1.72 10.86 17.39
CA ASP A 188 -0.90 9.86 16.71
C ASP A 188 -1.67 8.54 16.57
N VAL A 189 -1.78 8.05 15.35
CA VAL A 189 -2.19 6.68 15.03
C VAL A 189 -0.93 5.89 14.74
N THR A 190 -0.67 4.86 15.55
CA THR A 190 0.61 4.13 15.53
C THR A 190 0.44 2.70 15.05
N ILE A 191 1.49 2.17 14.43
CA ILE A 191 1.70 0.75 14.19
C ILE A 191 2.27 0.18 15.48
N THR A 192 1.59 -0.79 16.08
CA THR A 192 2.08 -1.45 17.31
C THR A 192 3.14 -2.50 16.96
N SER A 193 2.86 -3.30 15.94
CA SER A 193 3.78 -4.31 15.36
C SER A 193 3.26 -4.75 14.00
N ILE A 194 4.10 -5.48 13.26
CA ILE A 194 3.69 -6.15 12.01
C ILE A 194 4.16 -7.58 12.04
N ASP A 195 3.24 -8.53 12.07
CA ASP A 195 3.52 -9.95 11.99
C ASP A 195 3.55 -10.42 10.53
N ILE A 196 4.59 -11.18 10.17
CA ILE A 196 4.71 -11.81 8.85
C ILE A 196 4.45 -13.31 9.02
N LEU A 197 3.37 -13.78 8.42
CA LEU A 197 2.82 -15.11 8.63
C LEU A 197 2.59 -15.82 7.27
N ALA A 198 2.36 -17.14 7.33
CA ALA A 198 1.74 -17.87 6.23
C ALA A 198 0.23 -17.92 6.48
N TYR A 199 -0.58 -17.67 5.46
CA TYR A 199 -2.04 -17.75 5.57
C TYR A 199 -2.50 -19.18 5.82
N GLU A 200 -3.30 -19.41 6.85
CA GLU A 200 -3.72 -20.76 7.27
C GLU A 200 -5.04 -21.22 6.63
N GLY A 201 -5.83 -20.30 6.04
CA GLY A 201 -7.11 -20.56 5.40
C GLY A 201 -8.30 -20.06 6.20
#